data_7cf2a39a89d090e461436bab17786030
#
_entry.id   7cf2a39a89d090e461436bab17786030
#
_cell.length_a   1.000
_cell.length_b   1.000
_cell.length_c   1.000
_cell.angle_alpha   90.00
_cell.angle_beta   90.00
_cell.angle_gamma   90.00
#
_symmetry.space_group_name_H-M   'P 1'
#
loop_
_entity.id
_entity.type
_entity.pdbx_description
1 polymer ?
#
loop_
_entity_poly.entity_id
_entity_poly.type
_entity_poly.pdbx_seq_one_letter_code
_entity_poly.pdbx_strand_id
1 'polypeptide(L)'
;MKTEYLLEREVGHVLAALTPQNRLIARVCLHTGLRVGDVVALKRGQLGRQFVVTEAKTGKRRKVGLPDGLRAEVLAQAGRDWAFPGAKDGQHKTRQAVWKDVKRAAKAFRLPQNVGPHSFRKVYAVELLAKYGDIERVRRSLNHQNVATTLIYAMADRLLEARSAGSQP
;
A
#
# COMPACT_ATOMS: atom_id res chain seq x y z
N MET A 1 -13.47 -9.32 -8.88
CA MET A 1 -12.88 -10.29 -7.94
C MET A 1 -12.15 -9.54 -6.83
N LYS A 2 -12.36 -9.92 -5.58
CA LYS A 2 -11.83 -9.20 -4.40
C LYS A 2 -10.33 -9.53 -4.24
N THR A 3 -9.47 -8.52 -4.07
CA THR A 3 -8.04 -8.76 -3.79
C THR A 3 -7.84 -9.37 -2.41
N GLU A 4 -6.80 -10.18 -2.25
CA GLU A 4 -6.53 -10.91 -1.02
C GLU A 4 -5.38 -10.28 -0.22
N TYR A 5 -5.24 -10.73 1.03
CA TYR A 5 -4.13 -10.38 1.91
C TYR A 5 -2.84 -11.12 1.46
N LEU A 6 -1.70 -10.54 1.77
CA LEU A 6 -0.38 -11.12 1.52
C LEU A 6 0.38 -11.29 2.82
N LEU A 7 1.02 -12.44 2.99
CA LEU A 7 1.99 -12.66 4.05
C LEU A 7 3.26 -11.84 3.79
N GLU A 8 4.05 -11.58 4.84
CA GLU A 8 5.29 -10.79 4.74
C GLU A 8 6.23 -11.29 3.63
N ARG A 9 6.45 -12.63 3.56
CA ARG A 9 7.26 -13.25 2.50
C ARG A 9 6.71 -12.97 1.10
N GLU A 10 5.39 -13.02 0.94
CA GLU A 10 4.72 -12.78 -0.34
C GLU A 10 4.79 -11.31 -0.75
N VAL A 11 4.69 -10.40 0.22
CA VAL A 11 4.95 -8.97 0.01
C VAL A 11 6.37 -8.76 -0.51
N GLY A 12 7.37 -9.40 0.13
CA GLY A 12 8.77 -9.39 -0.31
C GLY A 12 8.94 -9.84 -1.76
N HIS A 13 8.33 -10.97 -2.13
CA HIS A 13 8.35 -11.50 -3.50
C HIS A 13 7.75 -10.50 -4.52
N VAL A 14 6.58 -9.96 -4.21
CA VAL A 14 5.93 -8.98 -5.10
C VAL A 14 6.81 -7.74 -5.26
N LEU A 15 7.31 -7.17 -4.15
CA LEU A 15 8.17 -5.99 -4.19
C LEU A 15 9.45 -6.23 -5.00
N ALA A 16 10.07 -7.41 -4.89
CA ALA A 16 11.29 -7.76 -5.63
C ALA A 16 11.07 -7.76 -7.15
N ALA A 17 9.89 -8.19 -7.61
CA ALA A 17 9.56 -8.26 -9.03
C ALA A 17 8.99 -6.96 -9.63
N LEU A 18 8.58 -6.00 -8.80
CA LEU A 18 8.04 -4.72 -9.30
C LEU A 18 9.13 -3.87 -9.95
N THR A 19 8.74 -3.10 -10.97
CA THR A 19 9.60 -2.03 -11.49
C THR A 19 9.96 -1.03 -10.37
N PRO A 20 11.12 -0.35 -10.42
CA PRO A 20 11.60 0.49 -9.31
C PRO A 20 10.57 1.51 -8.83
N GLN A 21 9.92 2.24 -9.74
CA GLN A 21 8.91 3.23 -9.40
C GLN A 21 7.66 2.58 -8.78
N ASN A 22 7.18 1.45 -9.32
CA ASN A 22 6.02 0.75 -8.75
C ASN A 22 6.32 0.11 -7.40
N ARG A 23 7.57 -0.30 -7.16
CA ARG A 23 8.04 -0.75 -5.85
C ARG A 23 7.93 0.37 -4.81
N LEU A 24 8.32 1.59 -5.14
CA LEU A 24 8.16 2.74 -4.25
C LEU A 24 6.68 3.05 -3.98
N ILE A 25 5.84 3.03 -5.02
CA ILE A 25 4.37 3.19 -4.87
C ILE A 25 3.81 2.14 -3.90
N ALA A 26 4.17 0.87 -4.06
CA ALA A 26 3.75 -0.21 -3.18
C ALA A 26 4.22 0.01 -1.73
N ARG A 27 5.49 0.40 -1.53
CA ARG A 27 6.04 0.73 -0.20
C ARG A 27 5.31 1.90 0.45
N VAL A 28 4.95 2.93 -0.31
CA VAL A 28 4.13 4.04 0.20
C VAL A 28 2.73 3.55 0.62
N CYS A 29 2.09 2.68 -0.18
CA CYS A 29 0.81 2.07 0.18
C CYS A 29 0.91 1.23 1.47
N LEU A 30 1.96 0.41 1.59
CA LEU A 30 2.24 -0.42 2.78
C LEU A 30 2.47 0.42 4.03
N HIS A 31 3.12 1.58 3.89
CA HIS A 31 3.45 2.42 5.04
C HIS A 31 2.31 3.34 5.48
N THR A 32 1.50 3.82 4.55
CA THR A 32 0.46 4.82 4.82
C THR A 32 -0.96 4.28 4.80
N GLY A 33 -1.17 3.12 4.20
CA GLY A 33 -2.49 2.58 3.91
C GLY A 33 -3.29 3.41 2.90
N LEU A 34 -2.70 4.35 2.18
CA LEU A 34 -3.36 5.10 1.11
C LEU A 34 -3.77 4.18 -0.05
N ARG A 35 -4.81 4.56 -0.77
CA ARG A 35 -5.16 3.89 -2.03
C ARG A 35 -4.12 4.22 -3.09
N VAL A 36 -3.84 3.27 -3.97
CA VAL A 36 -2.87 3.47 -5.06
C VAL A 36 -3.20 4.70 -5.91
N GLY A 37 -4.48 5.00 -6.14
CA GLY A 37 -4.90 6.20 -6.87
C GLY A 37 -4.48 7.49 -6.19
N ASP A 38 -4.56 7.53 -4.87
CA ASP A 38 -4.13 8.69 -4.08
C ASP A 38 -2.60 8.80 -4.02
N VAL A 39 -1.89 7.66 -3.99
CA VAL A 39 -0.41 7.62 -3.99
C VAL A 39 0.16 8.11 -5.31
N VAL A 40 -0.35 7.62 -6.45
CA VAL A 40 0.19 8.05 -7.76
C VAL A 40 -0.08 9.54 -8.05
N ALA A 41 -1.11 10.11 -7.44
CA ALA A 41 -1.48 11.52 -7.57
C ALA A 41 -0.76 12.46 -6.57
N LEU A 42 0.23 11.96 -5.81
CA LEU A 42 1.01 12.80 -4.91
C LEU A 42 1.86 13.81 -5.69
N LYS A 43 1.79 15.07 -5.29
CA LYS A 43 2.65 16.12 -5.83
C LYS A 43 4.03 16.06 -5.19
N ARG A 44 5.09 16.32 -5.96
CA ARG A 44 6.46 16.40 -5.44
C ARG A 44 6.58 17.41 -4.29
N GLY A 45 6.05 18.62 -4.46
CA GLY A 45 6.11 19.69 -3.46
C GLY A 45 5.29 19.43 -2.19
N GLN A 46 4.43 18.40 -2.20
CA GLN A 46 3.63 17.97 -1.06
C GLN A 46 4.40 17.12 -0.05
N LEU A 47 5.51 16.48 -0.49
CA LEU A 47 6.24 15.45 0.26
C LEU A 47 7.15 16.03 1.36
N GLY A 48 6.55 16.62 2.41
CA GLY A 48 7.23 16.92 3.67
C GLY A 48 7.38 15.68 4.57
N ARG A 49 7.91 15.87 5.79
CA ARG A 49 7.93 14.80 6.82
C ARG A 49 6.53 14.29 7.13
N GLN A 50 5.59 15.21 7.19
CA GLN A 50 4.16 14.95 7.27
C GLN A 50 3.46 15.82 6.22
N PHE A 51 2.45 15.27 5.59
CA PHE A 51 1.67 15.97 4.57
C PHE A 51 0.21 15.52 4.58
N VAL A 52 -0.65 16.32 3.98
CA VAL A 52 -2.08 16.03 3.91
C VAL A 52 -2.43 15.51 2.53
N VAL A 53 -3.16 14.41 2.49
CA VAL A 53 -3.72 13.82 1.28
C VAL A 53 -5.24 13.96 1.33
N THR A 54 -5.84 14.51 0.28
CA THR A 54 -7.29 14.45 0.07
C THR A 54 -7.60 13.22 -0.76
N GLU A 55 -8.29 12.26 -0.16
CA GLU A 55 -8.62 11.00 -0.82
C GLU A 55 -9.64 11.24 -1.94
N ALA A 56 -9.30 10.89 -3.19
CA ALA A 56 -10.15 11.14 -4.36
C ALA A 56 -11.53 10.47 -4.26
N LYS A 57 -11.60 9.28 -3.62
CA LYS A 57 -12.86 8.53 -3.50
C LYS A 57 -13.83 9.11 -2.45
N THR A 58 -13.31 9.70 -1.38
CA THR A 58 -14.12 10.08 -0.20
C THR A 58 -14.15 11.58 0.08
N GLY A 59 -13.27 12.34 -0.57
CA GLY A 59 -13.04 13.78 -0.28
C GLY A 59 -12.41 14.05 1.09
N LYS A 60 -12.18 13.01 1.90
CA LYS A 60 -11.65 13.18 3.25
C LYS A 60 -10.16 13.47 3.24
N ARG A 61 -9.75 14.35 4.15
CA ARG A 61 -8.34 14.71 4.35
C ARG A 61 -7.69 13.78 5.37
N ARG A 62 -6.48 13.32 5.04
CA ARG A 62 -5.64 12.52 5.95
C ARG A 62 -4.26 13.14 6.07
N LYS A 63 -3.79 13.26 7.31
CA LYS A 63 -2.39 13.56 7.59
C LYS A 63 -1.61 12.25 7.60
N VAL A 64 -0.58 12.15 6.78
CA VAL A 64 0.30 10.98 6.66
C VAL A 64 1.76 11.42 6.69
N GLY A 65 2.65 10.50 7.01
CA GLY A 65 4.09 10.72 6.95
C GLY A 65 4.79 9.54 6.30
N LEU A 66 5.98 9.76 5.80
CA LEU A 66 6.87 8.72 5.31
C LEU A 66 8.15 8.70 6.14
N PRO A 67 8.76 7.53 6.38
CA PRO A 67 10.12 7.46 6.90
C PRO A 67 11.07 8.27 6.02
N ASP A 68 12.06 8.92 6.61
CA ASP A 68 12.96 9.82 5.89
C ASP A 68 13.66 9.12 4.71
N GLY A 69 14.08 7.85 4.89
CA GLY A 69 14.68 7.06 3.81
C GLY A 69 13.73 6.82 2.64
N LEU A 70 12.49 6.37 2.91
CA LEU A 70 11.49 6.15 1.84
C LEU A 70 11.12 7.46 1.16
N ARG A 71 10.97 8.54 1.92
CA ARG A 71 10.70 9.87 1.37
C ARG A 71 11.83 10.34 0.44
N ALA A 72 13.09 10.16 0.84
CA ALA A 72 14.26 10.49 0.03
C ALA A 72 14.29 9.69 -1.28
N GLU A 73 14.03 8.38 -1.22
CA GLU A 73 13.94 7.53 -2.41
C GLU A 73 12.83 8.00 -3.38
N VAL A 74 11.66 8.36 -2.85
CA VAL A 74 10.55 8.88 -3.66
C VAL A 74 10.93 10.21 -4.31
N LEU A 75 11.54 11.13 -3.55
CA LEU A 75 11.96 12.45 -4.07
C LEU A 75 13.07 12.34 -5.12
N ALA A 76 13.97 11.36 -4.99
CA ALA A 76 15.08 11.15 -5.92
C ALA A 76 14.59 10.76 -7.34
N GLN A 77 13.48 10.03 -7.44
CA GLN A 77 12.89 9.63 -8.73
C GLN A 77 11.71 10.51 -9.17
N ALA A 78 11.29 11.48 -8.36
CA ALA A 78 10.16 12.34 -8.65
C ALA A 78 10.41 13.22 -9.88
N GLY A 79 9.36 13.42 -10.66
CA GLY A 79 9.36 14.39 -11.75
C GLY A 79 9.24 15.83 -11.24
N ARG A 80 9.04 16.75 -12.17
CA ARG A 80 8.88 18.18 -11.88
C ARG A 80 7.70 18.44 -10.94
N ASP A 81 6.54 17.90 -11.26
CA ASP A 81 5.27 18.17 -10.56
C ASP A 81 4.80 17.01 -9.70
N TRP A 82 5.07 15.79 -10.12
CA TRP A 82 4.54 14.57 -9.53
C TRP A 82 5.61 13.74 -8.83
N ALA A 83 5.26 13.19 -7.66
CA ALA A 83 6.11 12.22 -6.97
C ALA A 83 6.32 10.95 -7.81
N PHE A 84 5.33 10.59 -8.62
CA PHE A 84 5.35 9.43 -9.50
C PHE A 84 4.97 9.84 -10.92
N PRO A 85 5.92 10.33 -11.72
CA PRO A 85 5.64 10.79 -13.08
C PRO A 85 5.18 9.64 -13.96
N GLY A 86 4.24 9.94 -14.85
CA GLY A 86 3.73 9.03 -15.87
C GLY A 86 4.60 8.98 -17.11
N ALA A 87 4.14 8.21 -18.11
CA ALA A 87 4.83 8.14 -19.41
C ALA A 87 4.61 9.39 -20.28
N LYS A 88 3.53 10.12 -20.04
CA LYS A 88 3.24 11.39 -20.73
C LYS A 88 3.68 12.55 -19.86
N ASP A 89 4.29 13.55 -20.48
CA ASP A 89 4.73 14.75 -19.78
C ASP A 89 3.55 15.45 -19.07
N GLY A 90 3.81 16.03 -17.91
CA GLY A 90 2.81 16.70 -17.09
C GLY A 90 1.77 15.78 -16.40
N GLN A 91 1.83 14.47 -16.62
CA GLN A 91 0.90 13.50 -16.02
C GLN A 91 1.59 12.64 -14.97
N HIS A 92 0.84 12.24 -13.95
CA HIS A 92 1.29 11.23 -13.00
C HIS A 92 1.07 9.80 -13.54
N LYS A 93 1.72 8.84 -12.93
CA LYS A 93 1.54 7.42 -13.25
C LYS A 93 0.10 6.98 -13.04
N THR A 94 -0.39 6.12 -13.94
CA THR A 94 -1.77 5.62 -13.83
C THR A 94 -1.87 4.45 -12.85
N ARG A 95 -3.00 4.36 -12.15
CA ARG A 95 -3.30 3.20 -11.28
C ARG A 95 -3.34 1.89 -12.07
N GLN A 96 -3.74 1.94 -13.35
CA GLN A 96 -3.77 0.78 -14.25
C GLN A 96 -2.36 0.25 -14.53
N ALA A 97 -1.39 1.13 -14.76
CA ALA A 97 0.00 0.73 -14.98
C ALA A 97 0.57 0.04 -13.73
N VAL A 98 0.28 0.55 -12.53
CA VAL A 98 0.66 -0.10 -11.28
C VAL A 98 -0.03 -1.45 -11.13
N TRP A 99 -1.34 -1.52 -11.41
CA TRP A 99 -2.11 -2.76 -11.32
C TRP A 99 -1.55 -3.86 -12.24
N LYS A 100 -1.26 -3.52 -13.50
CA LYS A 100 -0.66 -4.47 -14.46
C LYS A 100 0.67 -5.02 -13.96
N ASP A 101 1.54 -4.18 -13.43
CA ASP A 101 2.85 -4.59 -12.92
C ASP A 101 2.72 -5.47 -11.66
N VAL A 102 1.81 -5.14 -10.75
CA VAL A 102 1.52 -5.98 -9.57
C VAL A 102 1.01 -7.36 -10.00
N LYS A 103 0.13 -7.43 -11.00
CA LYS A 103 -0.34 -8.72 -11.54
C LYS A 103 0.80 -9.53 -12.17
N ARG A 104 1.68 -8.88 -12.92
CA ARG A 104 2.87 -9.52 -13.50
C ARG A 104 3.78 -10.05 -12.40
N ALA A 105 4.06 -9.27 -11.36
CA ALA A 105 4.89 -9.65 -10.24
C ALA A 105 4.32 -10.85 -9.48
N ALA A 106 3.03 -10.84 -9.16
CA ALA A 106 2.35 -11.95 -8.50
C ALA A 106 2.42 -13.25 -9.32
N LYS A 107 2.22 -13.14 -10.64
CA LYS A 107 2.33 -14.30 -11.56
C LYS A 107 3.76 -14.85 -11.61
N ALA A 108 4.78 -14.00 -11.60
CA ALA A 108 6.18 -14.42 -11.62
C ALA A 108 6.54 -15.32 -10.42
N PHE A 109 5.95 -15.08 -9.27
CA PHE A 109 6.11 -15.89 -8.06
C PHE A 109 5.01 -16.94 -7.86
N ARG A 110 4.16 -17.16 -8.86
CA ARG A 110 3.05 -18.13 -8.82
C ARG A 110 2.20 -18.03 -7.56
N LEU A 111 1.95 -16.79 -7.11
CA LEU A 111 1.11 -16.58 -5.93
C LEU A 111 -0.33 -17.01 -6.23
N PRO A 112 -0.93 -17.88 -5.39
CA PRO A 112 -2.28 -18.39 -5.63
C PRO A 112 -3.35 -17.33 -5.38
N GLN A 113 -3.02 -16.30 -4.59
CA GLN A 113 -3.95 -15.25 -4.21
C GLN A 113 -4.22 -14.27 -5.37
N ASN A 114 -5.40 -13.66 -5.33
CA ASN A 114 -5.72 -12.54 -6.21
C ASN A 114 -5.04 -11.25 -5.73
N VAL A 115 -3.77 -11.07 -6.09
CA VAL A 115 -2.95 -9.93 -5.69
C VAL A 115 -3.27 -8.70 -6.54
N GLY A 116 -3.36 -7.55 -5.90
CA GLY A 116 -3.51 -6.25 -6.54
C GLY A 116 -3.02 -5.13 -5.63
N PRO A 117 -2.98 -3.86 -6.08
CA PRO A 117 -2.53 -2.75 -5.24
C PRO A 117 -3.32 -2.59 -3.93
N HIS A 118 -4.56 -3.06 -3.89
CA HIS A 118 -5.39 -3.07 -2.67
C HIS A 118 -4.88 -4.07 -1.62
N SER A 119 -4.12 -5.09 -2.02
CA SER A 119 -3.49 -6.04 -1.10
C SER A 119 -2.51 -5.35 -0.16
N PHE A 120 -1.74 -4.37 -0.64
CA PHE A 120 -0.82 -3.59 0.20
C PHE A 120 -1.54 -2.80 1.31
N ARG A 121 -2.69 -2.22 0.98
CA ARG A 121 -3.51 -1.53 1.98
C ARG A 121 -4.11 -2.48 3.01
N LYS A 122 -4.40 -3.73 2.63
CA LYS A 122 -4.83 -4.77 3.57
C LYS A 122 -3.71 -5.18 4.51
N VAL A 123 -2.49 -5.34 3.97
CA VAL A 123 -1.30 -5.62 4.79
C VAL A 123 -1.10 -4.50 5.83
N TYR A 124 -1.12 -3.23 5.41
CA TYR A 124 -1.05 -2.10 6.35
C TYR A 124 -2.11 -2.18 7.46
N ALA A 125 -3.36 -2.51 7.10
CA ALA A 125 -4.45 -2.60 8.08
C ALA A 125 -4.20 -3.68 9.14
N VAL A 126 -3.72 -4.84 8.70
CA VAL A 126 -3.42 -5.98 9.58
C VAL A 126 -2.22 -5.70 10.46
N GLU A 127 -1.14 -5.14 9.91
CA GLU A 127 0.04 -4.73 10.67
C GLU A 127 -0.31 -3.67 11.73
N LEU A 128 -1.15 -2.70 11.36
CA LEU A 128 -1.60 -1.66 12.29
C LEU A 128 -2.43 -2.26 13.44
N LEU A 129 -3.31 -3.22 13.14
CA LEU A 129 -4.08 -3.94 14.15
C LEU A 129 -3.17 -4.78 15.06
N ALA A 130 -2.24 -5.53 14.47
CA ALA A 130 -1.28 -6.34 15.23
C ALA A 130 -0.40 -5.49 16.15
N LYS A 131 -0.05 -4.27 15.71
CA LYS A 131 0.80 -3.34 16.48
C LYS A 131 0.07 -2.71 17.65
N TYR A 132 -1.18 -2.34 17.50
CA TYR A 132 -1.89 -1.51 18.48
C TYR A 132 -3.09 -2.20 19.15
N GLY A 133 -3.58 -3.32 18.62
CA GLY A 133 -4.74 -4.03 19.15
C GLY A 133 -6.06 -3.23 19.06
N ASP A 134 -6.04 -2.06 18.40
CA ASP A 134 -7.18 -1.12 18.37
C ASP A 134 -7.76 -1.03 16.95
N ILE A 135 -8.92 -1.65 16.78
CA ILE A 135 -9.63 -1.68 15.50
C ILE A 135 -10.20 -0.31 15.10
N GLU A 136 -10.58 0.51 16.06
CA GLU A 136 -11.06 1.86 15.77
C GLU A 136 -9.94 2.75 15.23
N ARG A 137 -8.73 2.54 15.72
CA ARG A 137 -7.54 3.18 15.17
C ARG A 137 -7.32 2.77 13.71
N VAL A 138 -7.46 1.48 13.41
CA VAL A 138 -7.37 0.98 12.02
C VAL A 138 -8.47 1.58 11.15
N ARG A 139 -9.71 1.58 11.62
CA ARG A 139 -10.86 2.17 10.91
C ARG A 139 -10.62 3.64 10.59
N ARG A 140 -10.18 4.43 11.57
CA ARG A 140 -9.84 5.84 11.40
C ARG A 140 -8.70 6.03 10.42
N SER A 141 -7.63 5.23 10.55
CA SER A 141 -6.46 5.29 9.66
C SER A 141 -6.80 4.97 8.22
N LEU A 142 -7.82 4.16 7.97
CA LEU A 142 -8.27 3.79 6.63
C LEU A 142 -9.42 4.67 6.10
N ASN A 143 -9.96 5.58 6.90
CA ASN A 143 -11.16 6.36 6.54
C ASN A 143 -12.36 5.49 6.11
N HIS A 144 -12.51 4.25 6.66
CA HIS A 144 -13.58 3.33 6.28
C HIS A 144 -14.84 3.57 7.10
N GLN A 145 -16.00 3.55 6.43
CA GLN A 145 -17.28 3.75 7.10
C GLN A 145 -17.88 2.48 7.70
N ASN A 146 -17.68 1.25 7.16
CA ASN A 146 -18.39 0.10 7.73
C ASN A 146 -17.90 -1.33 7.45
N VAL A 147 -16.97 -1.60 6.55
CA VAL A 147 -16.75 -3.01 6.11
C VAL A 147 -15.39 -3.57 6.55
N ALA A 148 -14.55 -2.72 7.10
CA ALA A 148 -13.19 -3.12 7.44
C ALA A 148 -13.12 -4.07 8.64
N THR A 149 -14.07 -3.98 9.57
CA THR A 149 -14.01 -4.67 10.87
C THR A 149 -13.96 -6.19 10.72
N THR A 150 -14.95 -6.78 10.08
CA THR A 150 -15.01 -8.24 9.92
C THR A 150 -13.88 -8.79 9.04
N LEU A 151 -13.49 -8.03 8.02
CA LEU A 151 -12.42 -8.42 7.10
C LEU A 151 -11.04 -8.36 7.78
N ILE A 152 -10.84 -7.40 8.66
CA ILE A 152 -9.58 -7.21 9.40
C ILE A 152 -9.42 -8.31 10.46
N TYR A 153 -10.49 -8.68 11.17
CA TYR A 153 -10.44 -9.79 12.13
C TYR A 153 -10.14 -11.13 11.45
N ALA A 154 -10.85 -11.45 10.37
CA ALA A 154 -10.59 -12.68 9.62
C ALA A 154 -9.17 -12.76 9.03
N MET A 155 -8.51 -11.60 8.82
CA MET A 155 -7.13 -11.53 8.36
C MET A 155 -6.12 -11.58 9.51
N ALA A 156 -6.45 -11.03 10.68
CA ALA A 156 -5.64 -11.14 11.88
C ALA A 156 -5.54 -12.59 12.36
N ASP A 157 -6.62 -13.35 12.29
CA ASP A 157 -6.63 -14.78 12.62
C ASP A 157 -5.68 -15.56 11.70
N ARG A 158 -5.72 -15.32 10.39
CA ARG A 158 -4.77 -15.92 9.43
C ARG A 158 -3.31 -15.53 9.68
N LEU A 159 -3.05 -14.33 10.17
CA LEU A 159 -1.70 -13.91 10.57
C LEU A 159 -1.21 -14.65 11.81
N LEU A 160 -2.08 -14.83 12.79
CA LEU A 160 -1.76 -15.57 14.01
C LEU A 160 -1.52 -17.05 13.70
N GLU A 161 -2.35 -17.65 12.84
CA GLU A 161 -2.17 -19.03 12.35
C GLU A 161 -0.86 -19.19 11.57
N ALA A 162 -0.51 -18.26 10.68
CA ALA A 162 0.73 -18.31 9.92
C ALA A 162 1.98 -18.11 10.79
N ARG A 163 1.89 -17.29 11.86
CA ARG A 163 2.98 -17.14 12.83
C ARG A 163 3.16 -18.39 13.70
N SER A 164 2.08 -19.02 14.11
CA SER A 164 2.14 -20.26 14.89
C SER A 164 2.64 -21.46 14.04
N ALA A 165 2.28 -21.52 12.75
CA ALA A 165 2.78 -22.55 11.84
C ALA A 165 4.25 -22.36 11.44
N GLY A 166 4.79 -21.14 11.49
CA GLY A 166 6.20 -20.85 11.22
C GLY A 166 7.12 -20.94 12.43
N SER A 167 6.59 -21.24 13.61
CA SER A 167 7.33 -21.36 14.89
C SER A 167 7.52 -22.80 15.36
N GLN A 168 7.36 -23.79 14.48
CA GLN A 168 7.78 -25.17 14.80
C GLN A 168 9.24 -25.35 14.37
N PRO A 169 10.10 -25.86 15.28
CA PRO A 169 11.52 -26.06 15.07
C PRO A 169 11.82 -27.13 14.02
#